data_4c32e809bf1b431ba30f3ae8b639df64
#
_entry.id   4c32e809bf1b431ba30f3ae8b639df64
#
_cell.length_a   1.000
_cell.length_b   1.000
_cell.length_c   1.000
_cell.angle_alpha   90.00
_cell.angle_beta   90.00
_cell.angle_gamma   90.00
#
_symmetry.space_group_name_H-M   'P 1'
#
loop_
_entity.id
_entity.type
_entity.pdbx_description
1 polymer ?
#
loop_
_entity_poly.entity_id
_entity_poly.type
_entity_poly.pdbx_seq_one_letter_code
_entity_poly.pdbx_strand_id
1 'polypeptide(L)'
;MELTIGIPVYKNVDTLNTALKSIATQKNKEVDCKVIISEDFSTDEIHQQIVQLLEKWTNLQIEYHFNKPALGMSGNWNHCIQLASTGYVALLHDDDFLYSNYLDEVAKVMKSKLRFDVLFWDNDEWADGKKVRRDYHGIKRVYDNLKKGKIKKY
;
A
#
# COMPACT_ATOMS: atom_id res chain seq x y z
N MET A 1 -2.60 11.08 -13.41
CA MET A 1 -1.88 11.27 -12.14
C MET A 1 -1.19 9.96 -11.84
N GLU A 2 0.03 9.97 -11.32
CA GLU A 2 0.80 8.74 -11.09
C GLU A 2 0.92 8.44 -9.60
N LEU A 3 0.73 7.18 -9.23
CA LEU A 3 0.85 6.65 -7.87
C LEU A 3 1.66 5.36 -7.91
N THR A 4 2.66 5.23 -7.04
CA THR A 4 3.28 3.94 -6.76
C THR A 4 2.61 3.31 -5.54
N ILE A 5 2.20 2.04 -5.66
CA ILE A 5 1.77 1.22 -4.52
C ILE A 5 2.90 0.25 -4.22
N GLY A 6 3.58 0.48 -3.10
CA GLY A 6 4.64 -0.39 -2.61
C GLY A 6 4.07 -1.47 -1.70
N ILE A 7 4.36 -2.74 -2.00
CA ILE A 7 3.93 -3.90 -1.22
C ILE A 7 5.18 -4.59 -0.65
N PRO A 8 5.51 -4.34 0.62
CA PRO A 8 6.55 -5.11 1.29
C PRO A 8 6.03 -6.50 1.62
N VAL A 9 6.67 -7.55 1.11
CA VAL A 9 6.22 -8.94 1.23
C VAL A 9 7.17 -9.73 2.13
N TYR A 10 6.58 -10.53 3.02
CA TYR A 10 7.30 -11.51 3.82
C TYR A 10 6.50 -12.80 3.97
N LYS A 11 6.77 -13.79 3.11
CA LYS A 11 6.22 -15.16 3.16
C LYS A 11 4.71 -15.35 2.94
N ASN A 12 3.94 -14.29 2.68
CA ASN A 12 2.48 -14.37 2.60
C ASN A 12 1.98 -14.38 1.14
N VAL A 13 1.97 -15.56 0.51
CA VAL A 13 1.57 -15.69 -0.91
C VAL A 13 0.06 -15.46 -1.12
N ASP A 14 -0.78 -16.05 -0.26
CA ASP A 14 -2.24 -16.01 -0.42
C ASP A 14 -2.81 -14.61 -0.17
N THR A 15 -2.30 -13.93 0.86
CA THR A 15 -2.72 -12.58 1.19
C THR A 15 -2.21 -11.60 0.15
N LEU A 16 -0.97 -11.76 -0.34
CA LEU A 16 -0.43 -10.99 -1.46
C LEU A 16 -1.35 -11.07 -2.70
N ASN A 17 -1.87 -12.26 -3.01
CA ASN A 17 -2.83 -12.41 -4.11
C ASN A 17 -4.11 -11.57 -3.88
N THR A 18 -4.59 -11.49 -2.64
CA THR A 18 -5.74 -10.66 -2.27
C THR A 18 -5.41 -9.17 -2.42
N ALA A 19 -4.24 -8.73 -1.98
CA ALA A 19 -3.76 -7.36 -2.15
C ALA A 19 -3.70 -6.97 -3.64
N LEU A 20 -3.08 -7.79 -4.49
CA LEU A 20 -2.99 -7.57 -5.94
C LEU A 20 -4.36 -7.53 -6.61
N LYS A 21 -5.26 -8.45 -6.23
CA LYS A 21 -6.64 -8.44 -6.74
C LYS A 21 -7.35 -7.13 -6.41
N SER A 22 -7.14 -6.60 -5.20
CA SER A 22 -7.77 -5.35 -4.77
C SER A 22 -7.30 -4.14 -5.58
N ILE A 23 -6.05 -4.15 -6.04
CA ILE A 23 -5.50 -3.13 -6.95
C ILE A 23 -6.06 -3.32 -8.37
N ALA A 24 -6.01 -4.55 -8.89
CA ALA A 24 -6.43 -4.87 -10.26
C ALA A 24 -7.92 -4.58 -10.52
N THR A 25 -8.74 -4.60 -9.49
CA THR A 25 -10.20 -4.36 -9.58
C THR A 25 -10.61 -2.89 -9.40
N GLN A 26 -9.65 -1.99 -9.19
CA GLN A 26 -9.93 -0.54 -9.15
C GLN A 26 -10.50 -0.05 -10.49
N LYS A 27 -11.54 0.76 -10.44
CA LYS A 27 -12.24 1.25 -11.64
C LYS A 27 -11.76 2.62 -12.11
N ASN A 28 -11.07 3.36 -11.24
CA ASN A 28 -10.57 4.68 -11.57
C ASN A 28 -9.51 4.59 -12.69
N LYS A 29 -9.64 5.46 -13.71
CA LYS A 29 -8.72 5.54 -14.86
C LYS A 29 -7.87 6.82 -14.85
N GLU A 30 -8.07 7.70 -13.88
CA GLU A 30 -7.34 8.96 -13.80
C GLU A 30 -6.02 8.84 -13.04
N VAL A 31 -5.90 7.78 -12.22
CA VAL A 31 -4.68 7.46 -11.48
C VAL A 31 -4.01 6.27 -12.16
N ASP A 32 -2.85 6.52 -12.72
CA ASP A 32 -1.97 5.48 -13.26
C ASP A 32 -1.18 4.86 -12.11
N CYS A 33 -1.41 3.58 -11.85
CA CYS A 33 -0.83 2.86 -10.73
C CYS A 33 0.33 1.97 -11.19
N LYS A 34 1.50 2.19 -10.59
CA LYS A 34 2.63 1.27 -10.63
C LYS A 34 2.66 0.49 -9.32
N VAL A 35 2.94 -0.79 -9.38
CA VAL A 35 3.06 -1.65 -8.21
C VAL A 35 4.52 -2.05 -8.03
N ILE A 36 5.09 -1.78 -6.87
CA ILE A 36 6.41 -2.27 -6.49
C ILE A 36 6.19 -3.37 -5.45
N ILE A 37 6.73 -4.55 -5.71
CA ILE A 37 6.75 -5.65 -4.75
C ILE A 37 8.18 -5.83 -4.29
N SER A 38 8.41 -5.67 -3.00
CA SER A 38 9.68 -5.90 -2.35
C SER A 38 9.57 -7.11 -1.44
N GLU A 39 10.04 -8.26 -1.92
CA GLU A 39 10.09 -9.49 -1.13
C GLU A 39 11.31 -9.47 -0.22
N ASP A 40 11.10 -9.49 1.09
CA ASP A 40 12.18 -9.70 2.04
C ASP A 40 12.52 -11.19 2.09
N PHE A 41 13.79 -11.52 2.29
CA PHE A 41 14.32 -12.87 2.13
C PHE A 41 13.36 -13.95 2.66
N SER A 42 12.90 -14.81 1.76
CA SER A 42 12.09 -16.00 2.04
C SER A 42 12.82 -17.29 1.62
N THR A 43 12.21 -18.44 1.88
CA THR A 43 12.75 -19.70 1.36
C THR A 43 12.60 -19.77 -0.17
N ASP A 44 13.45 -20.53 -0.84
CA ASP A 44 13.39 -20.69 -2.30
C ASP A 44 12.01 -21.18 -2.79
N GLU A 45 11.33 -22.00 -1.98
CA GLU A 45 9.97 -22.47 -2.29
C GLU A 45 8.96 -21.31 -2.30
N ILE A 46 8.96 -20.48 -1.26
CA ILE A 46 8.06 -19.32 -1.15
C ILE A 46 8.37 -18.32 -2.25
N HIS A 47 9.66 -18.05 -2.49
CA HIS A 47 10.09 -17.17 -3.58
C HIS A 47 9.52 -17.63 -4.94
N GLN A 48 9.65 -18.93 -5.27
CA GLN A 48 9.08 -19.49 -6.50
C GLN A 48 7.56 -19.34 -6.56
N GLN A 49 6.84 -19.54 -5.45
CA GLN A 49 5.39 -19.35 -5.40
C GLN A 49 5.00 -17.88 -5.66
N ILE A 50 5.76 -16.93 -5.11
CA ILE A 50 5.53 -15.49 -5.37
C ILE A 50 5.76 -15.20 -6.85
N VAL A 51 6.86 -15.63 -7.44
CA VAL A 51 7.14 -15.43 -8.88
C VAL A 51 6.00 -15.99 -9.75
N GLN A 52 5.56 -17.23 -9.49
CA GLN A 52 4.44 -17.85 -10.21
C GLN A 52 3.11 -17.10 -10.01
N LEU A 53 2.90 -16.52 -8.82
CA LEU A 53 1.74 -15.68 -8.58
C LEU A 53 1.78 -14.41 -9.44
N LEU A 54 2.93 -13.73 -9.50
CA LEU A 54 3.08 -12.48 -10.23
C LEU A 54 2.86 -12.65 -11.74
N GLU A 55 3.24 -13.78 -12.32
CA GLU A 55 2.99 -14.11 -13.72
C GLU A 55 1.51 -14.09 -14.11
N LYS A 56 0.60 -14.26 -13.14
CA LYS A 56 -0.86 -14.21 -13.37
C LYS A 56 -1.41 -12.78 -13.45
N TRP A 57 -0.67 -11.79 -12.98
CA TRP A 57 -1.13 -10.40 -12.87
C TRP A 57 -0.59 -9.51 -14.00
N THR A 58 -0.70 -9.98 -15.25
CA THR A 58 -0.22 -9.29 -16.45
C THR A 58 -0.91 -7.96 -16.75
N ASN A 59 -2.06 -7.71 -16.13
CA ASN A 59 -2.83 -6.47 -16.24
C ASN A 59 -2.38 -5.39 -15.24
N LEU A 60 -1.41 -5.68 -14.38
CA LEU A 60 -0.78 -4.72 -13.47
C LEU A 60 0.64 -4.39 -13.94
N GLN A 61 1.05 -3.14 -13.79
CA GLN A 61 2.45 -2.74 -13.99
C GLN A 61 3.23 -3.06 -12.71
N ILE A 62 3.80 -4.27 -12.64
CA ILE A 62 4.52 -4.75 -11.46
C ILE A 62 6.02 -4.68 -11.69
N GLU A 63 6.73 -4.05 -10.77
CA GLU A 63 8.18 -4.10 -10.60
C GLU A 63 8.48 -4.93 -9.36
N TYR A 64 9.25 -6.01 -9.51
CA TYR A 64 9.50 -6.97 -8.44
C TYR A 64 10.96 -6.99 -8.03
N HIS A 65 11.21 -6.97 -6.72
CA HIS A 65 12.52 -7.01 -6.10
C HIS A 65 12.58 -8.09 -5.03
N PHE A 66 13.61 -8.93 -5.09
CA PHE A 66 13.92 -9.93 -4.08
C PHE A 66 15.14 -9.49 -3.27
N ASN A 67 14.99 -9.29 -1.97
CA ASN A 67 16.04 -8.81 -1.09
C ASN A 67 16.85 -9.96 -0.51
N LYS A 68 18.14 -10.01 -0.83
CA LYS A 68 19.08 -10.98 -0.28
C LYS A 68 20.42 -10.30 -0.03
N PRO A 69 20.82 -10.09 1.25
CA PRO A 69 20.17 -10.53 2.49
C PRO A 69 18.86 -9.79 2.80
N ALA A 70 18.11 -10.30 3.79
CA ALA A 70 16.91 -9.67 4.30
C ALA A 70 17.19 -8.27 4.85
N LEU A 71 16.29 -7.33 4.57
CA LEU A 71 16.34 -5.94 5.05
C LEU A 71 15.64 -5.76 6.40
N GLY A 72 14.82 -6.72 6.79
CA GLY A 72 13.89 -6.61 7.91
C GLY A 72 12.70 -5.71 7.59
N MET A 73 11.68 -5.73 8.45
CA MET A 73 10.40 -5.07 8.20
C MET A 73 10.55 -3.60 7.80
N SER A 74 11.21 -2.79 8.63
CA SER A 74 11.38 -1.35 8.35
C SER A 74 12.26 -1.10 7.13
N GLY A 75 13.30 -1.93 6.90
CA GLY A 75 14.15 -1.86 5.73
C GLY A 75 13.38 -2.14 4.46
N ASN A 76 12.53 -3.16 4.47
CA ASN A 76 11.69 -3.54 3.33
C ASN A 76 10.64 -2.48 2.98
N TRP A 77 10.02 -1.84 3.98
CA TRP A 77 9.12 -0.70 3.76
C TRP A 77 9.85 0.48 3.12
N ASN A 78 11.00 0.85 3.68
CA ASN A 78 11.83 1.93 3.13
C ASN A 78 12.30 1.61 1.70
N HIS A 79 12.60 0.36 1.40
CA HIS A 79 13.00 -0.08 0.06
C HIS A 79 11.86 0.15 -0.95
N CYS A 80 10.61 -0.18 -0.62
CA CYS A 80 9.46 0.16 -1.46
C CYS A 80 9.36 1.66 -1.76
N ILE A 81 9.60 2.50 -0.75
CA ILE A 81 9.56 3.96 -0.90
C ILE A 81 10.71 4.46 -1.79
N GLN A 82 11.93 3.92 -1.60
CA GLN A 82 13.11 4.31 -2.36
C GLN A 82 13.03 3.94 -3.85
N LEU A 83 12.38 2.83 -4.16
CA LEU A 83 12.16 2.38 -5.54
C LEU A 83 11.06 3.17 -6.26
N ALA A 84 10.20 3.86 -5.52
CA ALA A 84 9.11 4.61 -6.12
C ALA A 84 9.64 5.74 -7.01
N SER A 85 9.24 5.73 -8.28
CA SER A 85 9.63 6.73 -9.30
C SER A 85 8.56 7.80 -9.54
N THR A 86 7.41 7.70 -8.87
CA THR A 86 6.28 8.63 -9.00
C THR A 86 6.30 9.68 -7.90
N GLY A 87 5.56 10.79 -8.08
CA GLY A 87 5.49 11.86 -7.09
C GLY A 87 4.76 11.48 -5.80
N TYR A 88 4.01 10.37 -5.80
CA TYR A 88 3.27 9.86 -4.64
C TYR A 88 3.50 8.36 -4.48
N VAL A 89 3.65 7.92 -3.23
CA VAL A 89 3.77 6.51 -2.88
C VAL A 89 2.78 6.16 -1.78
N ALA A 90 2.12 5.01 -1.93
CA ALA A 90 1.29 4.40 -0.90
C ALA A 90 1.94 3.07 -0.50
N LEU A 91 1.99 2.77 0.80
CA LEU A 91 2.35 1.44 1.28
C LEU A 91 1.07 0.65 1.52
N LEU A 92 1.00 -0.54 0.95
CA LEU A 92 -0.02 -1.55 1.19
C LEU A 92 0.67 -2.79 1.72
N HIS A 93 0.31 -3.24 2.91
CA HIS A 93 0.91 -4.47 3.45
C HIS A 93 0.41 -5.69 2.67
N ASP A 94 1.19 -6.76 2.65
CA ASP A 94 0.88 -7.98 1.90
C ASP A 94 -0.31 -8.77 2.47
N ASP A 95 -0.78 -8.43 3.67
CA ASP A 95 -1.97 -8.97 4.34
C ASP A 95 -3.18 -8.01 4.35
N ASP A 96 -3.05 -6.84 3.72
CA ASP A 96 -4.12 -5.86 3.58
C ASP A 96 -4.73 -5.86 2.18
N PHE A 97 -5.86 -5.18 2.00
CA PHE A 97 -6.49 -4.94 0.70
C PHE A 97 -7.13 -3.56 0.61
N LEU A 98 -7.23 -3.04 -0.60
CA LEU A 98 -7.85 -1.75 -0.88
C LEU A 98 -9.36 -1.91 -1.13
N TYR A 99 -10.17 -1.00 -0.61
CA TYR A 99 -11.56 -0.88 -1.02
C TYR A 99 -11.68 -0.47 -2.49
N SER A 100 -12.79 -0.87 -3.12
CA SER A 100 -13.03 -0.66 -4.57
C SER A 100 -13.03 0.80 -5.03
N ASN A 101 -13.18 1.75 -4.10
CA ASN A 101 -13.17 3.19 -4.36
C ASN A 101 -11.87 3.88 -3.91
N TYR A 102 -10.83 3.12 -3.56
CA TYR A 102 -9.60 3.72 -3.04
C TYR A 102 -8.97 4.72 -4.02
N LEU A 103 -8.81 4.35 -5.29
CA LEU A 103 -8.23 5.26 -6.27
C LEU A 103 -9.13 6.45 -6.61
N ASP A 104 -10.45 6.35 -6.42
CA ASP A 104 -11.35 7.49 -6.55
C ASP A 104 -11.08 8.53 -5.46
N GLU A 105 -10.87 8.08 -4.22
CA GLU A 105 -10.55 8.96 -3.10
C GLU A 105 -9.15 9.57 -3.26
N VAL A 106 -8.17 8.78 -3.69
CA VAL A 106 -6.82 9.28 -4.02
C VAL A 106 -6.89 10.37 -5.10
N ALA A 107 -7.64 10.14 -6.18
CA ALA A 107 -7.82 11.12 -7.25
C ALA A 107 -8.41 12.44 -6.75
N LYS A 108 -9.42 12.38 -5.86
CA LYS A 108 -10.03 13.57 -5.25
C LYS A 108 -9.00 14.37 -4.44
N VAL A 109 -8.18 13.69 -3.64
CA VAL A 109 -7.15 14.34 -2.83
C VAL A 109 -6.06 14.95 -3.72
N MET A 110 -5.57 14.22 -4.72
CA MET A 110 -4.56 14.73 -5.65
C MET A 110 -5.03 15.93 -6.46
N LYS A 111 -6.32 16.02 -6.78
CA LYS A 111 -6.95 17.17 -7.46
C LYS A 111 -7.22 18.35 -6.53
N SER A 112 -7.21 18.12 -5.23
CA SER A 112 -7.52 19.17 -4.26
C SER A 112 -6.37 20.19 -4.21
N LYS A 113 -6.67 21.43 -3.75
CA LYS A 113 -5.66 22.45 -3.48
C LYS A 113 -4.91 22.22 -2.16
N LEU A 114 -5.18 21.11 -1.48
CA LEU A 114 -4.52 20.77 -0.22
C LEU A 114 -3.08 20.37 -0.49
N ARG A 115 -2.15 20.94 0.26
CA ARG A 115 -0.76 20.47 0.32
C ARG A 115 -0.61 19.56 1.51
N PHE A 116 -0.07 18.37 1.30
CA PHE A 116 0.20 17.39 2.33
C PHE A 116 1.53 16.67 2.00
N ASP A 117 2.28 16.36 3.02
CA ASP A 117 3.49 15.55 2.90
C ASP A 117 3.15 14.07 3.15
N VAL A 118 2.18 13.82 4.04
CA VAL A 118 1.71 12.48 4.38
C VAL A 118 0.19 12.48 4.48
N LEU A 119 -0.43 11.46 3.90
CA LEU A 119 -1.86 11.19 3.98
C LEU A 119 -2.09 9.84 4.62
N PHE A 120 -2.90 9.81 5.65
CA PHE A 120 -3.33 8.56 6.29
C PHE A 120 -4.80 8.33 5.99
N TRP A 121 -5.15 7.10 5.68
CA TRP A 121 -6.53 6.64 5.51
C TRP A 121 -6.97 5.89 6.75
N ASP A 122 -8.26 5.98 7.07
CA ASP A 122 -8.85 5.07 8.04
C ASP A 122 -8.85 3.65 7.46
N ASN A 123 -8.62 2.67 8.32
CA ASN A 123 -8.67 1.27 7.96
C ASN A 123 -9.73 0.53 8.77
N ASP A 124 -10.33 -0.46 8.14
CA ASP A 124 -11.19 -1.42 8.79
C ASP A 124 -10.39 -2.69 9.08
N GLU A 125 -10.65 -3.30 10.21
CA GLU A 125 -10.05 -4.59 10.54
C GLU A 125 -11.02 -5.72 10.14
N TRP A 126 -10.46 -6.76 9.51
CA TRP A 126 -11.19 -7.95 9.09
C TRP A 126 -10.60 -9.17 9.77
N ALA A 127 -11.43 -9.96 10.43
CA ALA A 127 -11.05 -11.24 11.00
C ALA A 127 -12.11 -12.29 10.61
N ASP A 128 -11.66 -13.48 10.20
CA ASP A 128 -12.52 -14.61 9.79
C ASP A 128 -13.59 -14.22 8.75
N GLY A 129 -13.21 -13.38 7.78
CA GLY A 129 -14.10 -12.90 6.72
C GLY A 129 -15.18 -11.94 7.19
N LYS A 130 -15.11 -11.45 8.43
CA LYS A 130 -16.04 -10.47 8.99
C LYS A 130 -15.31 -9.17 9.32
N LYS A 131 -15.96 -8.05 9.02
CA LYS A 131 -15.49 -6.73 9.40
C LYS A 131 -15.59 -6.57 10.92
N VAL A 132 -14.45 -6.41 11.57
CA VAL A 132 -14.36 -6.04 12.98
C VAL A 132 -14.19 -4.53 13.04
N ARG A 133 -15.26 -3.81 13.42
CA ARG A 133 -15.23 -2.36 13.50
C ARG A 133 -14.30 -1.93 14.63
N ARG A 134 -13.20 -1.25 14.29
CA ARG A 134 -12.48 -0.40 15.25
C ARG A 134 -12.87 1.05 15.02
N ASP A 135 -13.28 1.75 16.08
CA ASP A 135 -13.45 3.20 16.05
C ASP A 135 -12.06 3.87 16.04
N TYR A 136 -11.41 3.91 14.86
CA TYR A 136 -10.19 4.68 14.67
C TYR A 136 -10.52 6.15 14.44
N HIS A 137 -10.64 6.92 15.53
CA HIS A 137 -10.68 8.38 15.47
C HIS A 137 -9.26 9.01 15.42
N GLY A 138 -8.25 8.23 15.00
CA GLY A 138 -6.86 8.63 15.05
C GLY A 138 -6.58 9.91 14.25
N ILE A 139 -6.97 9.93 12.99
CA ILE A 139 -6.70 11.05 12.07
C ILE A 139 -7.49 12.30 12.47
N LYS A 140 -8.75 12.15 12.81
CA LYS A 140 -9.57 13.27 13.30
C LYS A 140 -8.97 13.88 14.55
N ARG A 141 -8.47 13.05 15.48
CA ARG A 141 -7.80 13.52 16.70
C ARG A 141 -6.49 14.24 16.42
N VAL A 142 -5.68 13.78 15.46
CA VAL A 142 -4.46 14.46 15.02
C VAL A 142 -4.79 15.80 14.37
N TYR A 143 -5.76 15.83 13.46
CA TYR A 143 -6.22 17.07 12.81
C TYR A 143 -6.79 18.07 13.80
N ASP A 144 -7.63 17.63 14.73
CA ASP A 144 -8.19 18.48 15.79
C ASP A 144 -7.11 19.01 16.75
N ASN A 145 -6.09 18.23 17.03
CA ASN A 145 -4.96 18.63 17.85
C ASN A 145 -4.04 19.63 17.12
N LEU A 146 -3.84 19.46 15.81
CA LEU A 146 -3.13 20.44 14.97
C LEU A 146 -3.87 21.78 14.91
N LYS A 147 -5.20 21.75 14.71
CA LYS A 147 -6.03 22.98 14.74
C LYS A 147 -6.00 23.70 16.10
N LYS A 148 -5.94 22.93 17.19
CA LYS A 148 -5.87 23.47 18.56
C LYS A 148 -4.46 23.90 18.99
N GLY A 149 -3.48 23.83 18.09
CA GLY A 149 -2.08 24.18 18.38
C GLY A 149 -1.38 23.27 19.39
N LYS A 150 -1.96 22.08 19.66
CA LYS A 150 -1.40 21.10 20.60
C LYS A 150 -0.23 20.28 20.02
N ILE A 151 -0.08 20.29 18.70
CA ILE A 151 1.02 19.67 17.97
C ILE A 151 1.68 20.75 17.12
N LYS A 152 2.97 20.99 17.30
CA LYS A 152 3.72 21.92 16.47
C LYS A 152 4.02 21.27 15.12
N LYS A 153 3.83 22.04 14.03
CA LYS A 153 4.41 21.67 12.74
C LYS A 153 5.94 21.82 12.85
N TYR A 154 6.66 20.80 12.56
CA TYR A 154 8.11 20.85 12.31
C TYR A 154 8.36 21.04 10.83
#